data_2bde8330fc68bdd8cd9fbb1e9e0dc9a5
#
_entry.id   2bde8330fc68bdd8cd9fbb1e9e0dc9a5
#
_cell.length_a   1.000
_cell.length_b   1.000
_cell.length_c   1.000
_cell.angle_alpha   90.00
_cell.angle_beta   90.00
_cell.angle_gamma   90.00
#
_symmetry.space_group_name_H-M   'P 1'
#
loop_
_entity.id
_entity.type
_entity.pdbx_description
1 polymer ?
#
loop_
_entity_poly.entity_id
_entity_poly.type
_entity_poly.pdbx_seq_one_letter_code
_entity_poly.pdbx_strand_id
1 'polypeptide(L)'
;CLSFPDIYLMIRRSKTIELKYQDAEGETHQIMLEGLGARCVQHEMDHLNGIIFLQRASRLKIERALKARKKERKKRLDYEQRVALAKHIQSLQAKNAESDVEGEMSGDNSVSQES
;
A
#
# COMPACT_ATOMS: atom_id res chain seq x y z
N CYS A 1 -3.65 5.48 -9.93
CA CYS A 1 -3.02 4.80 -11.06
C CYS A 1 -1.99 3.78 -10.57
N LEU A 2 -2.06 2.56 -11.08
CA LEU A 2 -1.14 1.47 -10.68
C LEU A 2 0.31 1.72 -11.10
N SER A 3 0.53 2.50 -12.13
CA SER A 3 1.88 2.90 -12.59
C SER A 3 2.55 3.89 -11.63
N PHE A 4 1.78 4.60 -10.83
CA PHE A 4 2.24 5.59 -9.86
C PHE A 4 1.55 5.39 -8.51
N PRO A 5 1.92 4.36 -7.75
CA PRO A 5 1.29 4.08 -6.46
C PRO A 5 1.53 5.23 -5.46
N ASP A 6 0.53 5.49 -4.63
CA ASP A 6 0.54 6.52 -3.58
C ASP A 6 0.67 7.98 -4.10
N ILE A 7 0.39 8.22 -5.39
CA ILE A 7 0.30 9.56 -5.96
C ILE A 7 -1.14 9.85 -6.33
N TYR A 8 -1.70 10.90 -5.73
CA TYR A 8 -3.08 11.34 -5.92
C TYR A 8 -3.08 12.76 -6.46
N LEU A 9 -3.73 12.97 -7.60
CA LEU A 9 -3.83 14.26 -8.27
C LEU A 9 -5.27 14.55 -8.66
N MET A 10 -5.68 15.80 -8.49
CA MET A 10 -6.96 16.30 -9.01
C MET A 10 -6.79 16.68 -10.48
N ILE A 11 -7.37 15.89 -11.36
CA ILE A 11 -7.31 16.06 -12.80
C ILE A 11 -8.71 16.33 -13.35
N ARG A 12 -8.84 17.34 -14.19
CA ARG A 12 -10.09 17.61 -14.90
C ARG A 12 -10.25 16.61 -16.03
N ARG A 13 -11.42 15.97 -16.08
CA ARG A 13 -11.84 15.07 -17.14
C ARG A 13 -13.30 15.32 -17.47
N SER A 14 -13.72 14.98 -18.68
CA SER A 14 -15.13 15.07 -19.08
C SER A 14 -15.98 14.18 -18.15
N LYS A 15 -17.08 14.74 -17.68
CA LYS A 15 -18.03 14.02 -16.79
C LYS A 15 -18.75 12.93 -17.56
N THR A 16 -19.09 13.21 -18.82
CA THR A 16 -19.84 12.32 -19.72
C THR A 16 -19.05 12.14 -20.99
N ILE A 17 -18.92 10.92 -21.45
CA ILE A 17 -18.28 10.58 -22.72
C ILE A 17 -19.15 9.62 -23.52
N GLU A 18 -19.02 9.68 -24.83
CA GLU A 18 -19.52 8.68 -25.75
C GLU A 18 -18.35 7.78 -26.18
N LEU A 19 -18.46 6.48 -25.87
CA LEU A 19 -17.44 5.51 -26.23
C LEU A 19 -17.89 4.66 -27.39
N LYS A 20 -17.10 4.65 -28.45
CA LYS A 20 -17.24 3.76 -29.59
C LYS A 20 -16.15 2.71 -29.52
N TYR A 21 -16.53 1.43 -29.56
CA TYR A 21 -15.59 0.32 -29.49
C TYR A 21 -16.03 -0.85 -30.36
N GLN A 22 -15.12 -1.76 -30.65
CA GLN A 22 -15.40 -3.02 -31.33
C GLN A 22 -15.24 -4.17 -30.33
N ASP A 23 -16.15 -5.14 -30.44
CA ASP A 23 -16.04 -6.40 -29.69
C ASP A 23 -15.10 -7.41 -30.36
N ALA A 24 -15.00 -8.62 -29.78
CA ALA A 24 -14.14 -9.69 -30.29
C ALA A 24 -14.58 -10.20 -31.68
N GLU A 25 -15.84 -10.05 -32.05
CA GLU A 25 -16.41 -10.41 -33.34
C GLU A 25 -16.26 -9.28 -34.39
N GLY A 26 -15.71 -8.14 -34.02
CA GLY A 26 -15.54 -6.98 -34.91
C GLY A 26 -16.75 -6.09 -35.04
N GLU A 27 -17.82 -6.32 -34.25
CA GLU A 27 -19.00 -5.46 -34.25
C GLU A 27 -18.72 -4.16 -33.48
N THR A 28 -19.19 -3.04 -34.07
CA THR A 28 -19.04 -1.72 -33.45
C THR A 28 -20.18 -1.44 -32.51
N HIS A 29 -19.82 -1.04 -31.27
CA HIS A 29 -20.75 -0.64 -30.23
C HIS A 29 -20.51 0.81 -29.83
N GLN A 30 -21.55 1.45 -29.31
CA GLN A 30 -21.51 2.83 -28.87
C GLN A 30 -22.28 2.95 -27.56
N ILE A 31 -21.63 3.45 -26.54
CA ILE A 31 -22.22 3.64 -25.21
C ILE A 31 -21.92 5.02 -24.66
N MET A 32 -22.81 5.53 -23.82
CA MET A 32 -22.62 6.74 -23.04
C MET A 32 -22.15 6.34 -21.64
N LEU A 33 -21.07 6.94 -21.18
CA LEU A 33 -20.52 6.75 -19.84
C LEU A 33 -20.51 8.05 -19.05
N GLU A 34 -20.84 7.98 -17.77
CA GLU A 34 -20.83 9.11 -16.85
C GLU A 34 -20.01 8.84 -15.60
N GLY A 35 -19.55 9.90 -14.94
CA GLY A 35 -18.90 9.87 -13.65
C GLY A 35 -17.63 9.04 -13.63
N LEU A 36 -17.55 8.08 -12.71
CA LEU A 36 -16.34 7.26 -12.52
C LEU A 36 -15.99 6.42 -13.75
N GLY A 37 -16.98 5.82 -14.39
CA GLY A 37 -16.79 5.03 -15.62
C GLY A 37 -16.19 5.87 -16.74
N ALA A 38 -16.71 7.06 -16.97
CA ALA A 38 -16.16 8.00 -17.95
C ALA A 38 -14.73 8.41 -17.61
N ARG A 39 -14.41 8.63 -16.35
CA ARG A 39 -13.05 8.98 -15.89
C ARG A 39 -12.07 7.85 -16.05
N CYS A 40 -12.46 6.64 -15.71
CA CYS A 40 -11.62 5.45 -15.89
C CYS A 40 -11.26 5.22 -17.36
N VAL A 41 -12.24 5.27 -18.27
CA VAL A 41 -11.99 5.07 -19.69
C VAL A 41 -11.07 6.16 -20.26
N GLN A 42 -11.25 7.41 -19.88
CA GLN A 42 -10.37 8.50 -20.30
C GLN A 42 -8.93 8.31 -19.80
N HIS A 43 -8.76 7.81 -18.58
CA HIS A 43 -7.45 7.47 -18.01
C HIS A 43 -6.77 6.35 -18.80
N GLU A 44 -7.49 5.27 -19.10
CA GLU A 44 -6.96 4.14 -19.87
C GLU A 44 -6.66 4.52 -21.33
N MET A 45 -7.49 5.34 -21.95
CA MET A 45 -7.23 5.89 -23.29
C MET A 45 -5.99 6.76 -23.32
N ASP A 46 -5.72 7.52 -22.27
CA ASP A 46 -4.48 8.28 -22.14
C ASP A 46 -3.25 7.37 -22.19
N HIS A 47 -3.26 6.25 -21.47
CA HIS A 47 -2.17 5.27 -21.52
C HIS A 47 -1.95 4.72 -22.93
N LEU A 48 -2.99 4.40 -23.67
CA LEU A 48 -2.89 3.97 -25.06
C LEU A 48 -2.29 5.03 -25.97
N ASN A 49 -2.50 6.29 -25.68
CA ASN A 49 -1.93 7.43 -26.41
C ASN A 49 -0.55 7.88 -25.87
N GLY A 50 0.03 7.14 -24.92
CA GLY A 50 1.32 7.49 -24.32
C GLY A 50 1.28 8.67 -23.35
N ILE A 51 0.10 9.01 -22.84
CA ILE A 51 -0.12 10.11 -21.89
C ILE A 51 -0.27 9.52 -20.47
N ILE A 52 0.57 9.94 -19.56
CA ILE A 52 0.42 9.63 -18.14
C ILE A 52 -0.33 10.77 -17.42
N PHE A 53 -1.03 10.45 -16.33
CA PHE A 53 -1.87 11.44 -15.64
C PHE A 53 -1.08 12.60 -15.03
N LEU A 54 0.21 12.43 -14.75
CA LEU A 54 1.10 13.50 -14.32
C LEU A 54 1.18 14.65 -15.34
N GLN A 55 1.13 14.34 -16.64
CA GLN A 55 1.18 15.33 -17.72
C GLN A 55 -0.07 16.22 -17.76
N ARG A 56 -1.17 15.77 -17.15
CA ARG A 56 -2.42 16.55 -17.08
C ARG A 56 -2.53 17.42 -15.84
N ALA A 57 -1.54 17.38 -14.96
CA ALA A 57 -1.51 18.18 -13.74
C ALA A 57 -0.46 19.30 -13.85
N SER A 58 -0.67 20.40 -13.13
CA SER A 58 0.31 21.47 -13.02
C SER A 58 1.54 21.00 -12.22
N ARG A 59 2.69 21.58 -12.52
CA ARG A 59 3.95 21.30 -11.83
C ARG A 59 3.82 21.41 -10.30
N LEU A 60 3.14 22.43 -9.81
CA LEU A 60 2.92 22.62 -8.38
C LEU A 60 2.10 21.50 -7.75
N LYS A 61 1.08 20.99 -8.44
CA LYS A 61 0.28 19.85 -7.98
C LYS A 61 1.12 18.59 -7.90
N ILE A 62 1.96 18.35 -8.91
CA ILE A 62 2.88 17.21 -8.95
C ILE A 62 3.87 17.27 -7.78
N GLU A 63 4.51 18.41 -7.57
CA GLU A 63 5.47 18.59 -6.46
C GLU A 63 4.83 18.36 -5.09
N ARG A 64 3.61 18.87 -4.88
CA ARG A 64 2.85 18.64 -3.64
C ARG A 64 2.51 17.16 -3.44
N ALA A 65 2.06 16.49 -4.48
CA ALA A 65 1.73 15.07 -4.44
C ALA A 65 2.97 14.20 -4.15
N LEU A 66 4.11 14.52 -4.74
CA LEU A 66 5.37 13.82 -4.48
C LEU A 66 5.88 14.02 -3.05
N LYS A 67 5.75 15.23 -2.51
CA LYS A 67 6.08 15.52 -1.10
C LYS A 67 5.15 14.74 -0.15
N ALA A 68 3.86 14.70 -0.43
CA ALA A 68 2.87 13.95 0.36
C ALA A 68 3.19 12.45 0.34
N ARG A 69 3.51 11.88 -0.82
CA ARG A 69 3.93 10.49 -0.96
C ARG A 69 5.17 10.17 -0.13
N LYS A 70 6.19 11.03 -0.20
CA LYS A 70 7.44 10.87 0.56
C LYS A 70 7.18 10.86 2.07
N LYS A 71 6.34 11.78 2.54
CA LYS A 71 5.94 11.87 3.96
C LYS A 71 5.20 10.62 4.42
N GLU A 72 4.25 10.14 3.62
CA GLU A 72 3.45 8.95 3.96
C GLU A 72 4.30 7.68 3.94
N ARG A 73 5.19 7.54 2.95
CA ARG A 73 6.15 6.44 2.89
C ARG A 73 7.07 6.40 4.11
N LYS A 74 7.55 7.57 4.56
CA LYS A 74 8.37 7.66 5.77
C LYS A 74 7.61 7.20 7.00
N LYS A 75 6.37 7.65 7.20
CA LYS A 75 5.52 7.20 8.31
C LYS A 75 5.29 5.69 8.32
N ARG A 76 5.04 5.11 7.15
CA ARG A 76 4.84 3.67 7.00
C ARG A 76 6.11 2.89 7.39
N LEU A 77 7.27 3.31 6.92
CA LEU A 77 8.56 2.70 7.29
C LEU A 77 8.84 2.82 8.79
N ASP A 78 8.61 3.98 9.39
CA ASP A 78 8.77 4.18 10.83
C ASP A 78 7.83 3.25 11.63
N TYR A 79 6.59 3.10 11.19
CA TYR A 79 5.63 2.18 11.79
C TYR A 79 6.08 0.71 11.67
N GLU A 80 6.48 0.28 10.48
CA GLU A 80 6.97 -1.08 10.23
C GLU A 80 8.20 -1.41 11.10
N GLN A 81 9.13 -0.47 11.26
CA GLN A 81 10.30 -0.63 12.13
C GLN A 81 9.90 -0.77 13.60
N ARG A 82 8.94 0.04 14.07
CA ARG A 82 8.42 -0.07 15.45
C ARG A 82 7.73 -1.40 15.70
N VAL A 83 6.94 -1.88 14.75
CA VAL A 83 6.27 -3.19 14.84
C VAL A 83 7.29 -4.32 14.86
N ALA A 84 8.30 -4.27 14.00
CA ALA A 84 9.37 -5.28 13.95
C ALA A 84 10.17 -5.31 15.27
N LEU A 85 10.50 -4.14 15.81
CA LEU A 85 11.20 -4.01 17.10
C LEU A 85 10.36 -4.57 18.25
N ALA A 86 9.06 -4.25 18.31
CA ALA A 86 8.16 -4.75 19.34
C ALA A 86 8.05 -6.28 19.30
N LYS A 87 7.93 -6.87 18.12
CA LYS A 87 7.93 -8.33 17.93
C LYS A 87 9.24 -8.96 18.39
N HIS A 88 10.37 -8.33 18.09
CA HIS A 88 11.68 -8.80 18.53
C HIS A 88 11.81 -8.78 20.05
N ILE A 89 11.39 -7.70 20.70
CA ILE A 89 11.39 -7.60 22.19
C ILE A 89 10.50 -8.69 22.80
N GLN A 90 9.30 -8.91 22.27
CA GLN A 90 8.42 -9.98 22.76
C GLN A 90 9.06 -11.36 22.62
N SER A 91 9.75 -11.63 21.51
CA SER A 91 10.44 -12.92 21.32
C SER A 91 11.58 -13.12 22.31
N LEU A 92 12.33 -12.07 22.66
CA LEU A 92 13.38 -12.12 23.68
C LEU A 92 12.81 -12.34 25.08
N GLN A 93 11.70 -11.66 25.42
CA GLN A 93 11.01 -11.84 26.70
C GLN A 93 10.47 -13.26 26.88
N ALA A 94 9.90 -13.85 25.81
CA ALA A 94 9.44 -15.22 25.83
C ALA A 94 10.59 -16.21 26.05
N LYS A 95 11.73 -16.03 25.41
CA LYS A 95 12.93 -16.86 25.62
C LYS A 95 13.48 -16.75 27.04
N ASN A 96 13.51 -15.54 27.59
CA ASN A 96 13.95 -15.35 28.99
C ASN A 96 13.02 -16.00 30.00
N ALA A 97 11.68 -15.91 29.76
CA ALA A 97 10.71 -16.60 30.63
C ALA A 97 10.87 -18.13 30.58
N GLU A 98 11.17 -18.74 29.44
CA GLU A 98 11.46 -20.17 29.32
C GLU A 98 12.74 -20.54 30.04
N SER A 99 13.81 -19.75 29.96
CA SER A 99 15.06 -20.01 30.65
C SER A 99 14.94 -19.89 32.18
N ASP A 100 14.12 -18.97 32.70
CA ASP A 100 13.83 -18.82 34.12
C ASP A 100 13.05 -20.01 34.68
N VAL A 101 12.10 -20.55 33.91
CA VAL A 101 11.35 -21.79 34.31
C VAL A 101 12.26 -23.00 34.31
N GLU A 102 13.18 -23.17 33.40
CA GLU A 102 14.18 -24.24 33.40
C GLU A 102 15.18 -24.08 34.56
N GLY A 103 15.53 -22.86 34.93
CA GLY A 103 16.38 -22.58 36.10
C GLY A 103 15.72 -22.95 37.44
N GLU A 104 14.43 -22.73 37.60
CA GLU A 104 13.68 -23.14 38.81
C GLU A 104 13.49 -24.66 38.92
N MET A 105 13.32 -25.37 37.80
CA MET A 105 13.22 -26.84 37.80
C MET A 105 14.53 -27.54 38.12
N SER A 106 15.69 -26.95 37.89
CA SER A 106 17.00 -27.53 38.19
C SER A 106 17.46 -27.29 39.63
N GLY A 107 16.77 -26.43 40.37
CA GLY A 107 17.10 -26.06 41.78
C GLY A 107 16.54 -26.95 42.86
N ASP A 108 15.66 -27.89 42.56
CA ASP A 108 14.89 -28.64 43.59
C ASP A 108 15.34 -30.09 43.81
N ASN A 109 16.61 -30.41 43.57
CA ASN A 109 17.13 -31.75 43.78
C ASN A 109 18.32 -31.81 44.74
N SER A 110 18.30 -30.99 45.78
CA SER A 110 19.25 -31.14 46.90
C SER A 110 18.54 -30.94 48.24
N VAL A 111 17.72 -31.89 48.64
CA VAL A 111 17.37 -32.08 50.05
C VAL A 111 17.81 -33.48 50.47
N SER A 112 19.05 -33.53 50.92
CA SER A 112 19.47 -34.12 52.21
C SER A 112 18.74 -35.37 52.62
N GLN A 113 19.45 -36.45 52.46
CA GLN A 113 19.42 -37.57 53.50
C GLN A 113 20.47 -37.20 54.49
N GLU A 114 20.05 -36.84 55.70
CA GLU A 114 20.77 -37.08 56.93
C GLU A 114 19.76 -37.62 57.90
N SER A 115 19.95 -38.88 58.21
CA SER A 115 19.49 -39.52 59.45
C SER A 115 20.65 -39.65 60.39
#